data_face2b8036ef3a3cc280fdb715bc41e4
#
_entry.id   face2b8036ef3a3cc280fdb715bc41e4
#
_cell.length_a   1.000
_cell.length_b   1.000
_cell.length_c   1.000
_cell.angle_alpha   90.00
_cell.angle_beta   90.00
_cell.angle_gamma   90.00
#
_symmetry.space_group_name_H-M   'P 1'
#
loop_
_entity.id
_entity.type
_entity.pdbx_description
1 polymer ?
#
loop_
_entity_poly.entity_id
_entity_poly.type
_entity_poly.pdbx_seq_one_letter_code
_entity_poly.pdbx_strand_id
1 'polypeptide(L)'
;MEEKVVNISHKLILDNRKEASVTGVKDVISFDEKEILLQTADGKLQIRGSGLHVKGLNLEKGEAALAGHVDSLVYLSKDSPRKEEPLFTWLFR
;
A
#
# COMPACT_ATOMS: atom_id res chain seq x y z
N MET A 1 21.05 -19.24 3.84
CA MET A 1 20.91 -18.87 3.85
C MET A 1 20.32 -18.21 3.78
N GLU A 2 20.19 -17.98 3.39
CA GLU A 2 19.86 -17.49 3.24
C GLU A 2 19.05 -16.93 3.39
N GLU A 3 18.77 -16.85 3.35
CA GLU A 3 18.15 -16.48 3.44
C GLU A 3 17.52 -15.92 3.66
N LYS A 4 17.58 -15.87 3.65
CA LYS A 4 17.08 -15.38 3.92
C LYS A 4 16.43 -14.71 4.05
N VAL A 5 16.09 -14.88 3.90
CA VAL A 5 15.64 -14.26 4.08
C VAL A 5 15.12 -13.35 3.98
N VAL A 6 15.10 -13.18 3.93
CA VAL A 6 14.83 -12.09 3.91
C VAL A 6 14.27 -11.43 2.91
N ASN A 7 13.90 -11.91 2.19
CA ASN A 7 13.45 -11.37 1.13
C ASN A 7 12.03 -11.07 1.22
N ILE A 8 11.64 -9.95 1.57
CA ILE A 8 10.29 -9.56 1.65
C ILE A 8 9.90 -8.97 0.37
N SER A 9 9.14 -9.71 -0.39
CA SER A 9 8.72 -9.25 -1.68
C SER A 9 7.43 -8.51 -1.53
N HIS A 10 7.33 -7.35 -2.07
CA HIS A 10 6.12 -6.55 -2.03
C HIS A 10 5.31 -6.75 -3.29
N LYS A 11 4.07 -7.09 -3.15
CA LYS A 11 3.19 -7.30 -4.27
C LYS A 11 1.82 -6.76 -3.91
N LEU A 12 1.14 -6.19 -4.86
CA LEU A 12 -0.18 -5.65 -4.66
C LEU A 12 -1.09 -6.22 -5.74
N ILE A 13 -2.17 -6.83 -5.34
CA ILE A 13 -3.16 -7.37 -6.28
C ILE A 13 -4.47 -6.70 -5.96
N LEU A 14 -5.09 -6.08 -6.96
CA LEU A 14 -6.36 -5.42 -6.79
C LEU A 14 -7.36 -6.11 -7.69
N ASP A 15 -8.44 -6.62 -7.09
CA ASP A 15 -9.40 -7.39 -7.82
C ASP A 15 -10.71 -6.64 -7.86
N ASN A 16 -11.16 -6.25 -9.02
CA ASN A 16 -12.41 -5.54 -9.24
C ASN A 16 -12.55 -4.27 -8.42
N ARG A 17 -11.45 -3.70 -8.03
CA ARG A 17 -11.44 -2.49 -7.19
C ARG A 17 -12.20 -2.70 -5.88
N LYS A 18 -12.38 -3.94 -5.47
CA LYS A 18 -13.10 -4.24 -4.25
C LYS A 18 -12.31 -5.04 -3.27
N GLU A 19 -11.31 -5.76 -3.73
CA GLU A 19 -10.50 -6.54 -2.82
C GLU A 19 -9.04 -6.35 -3.16
N ALA A 20 -8.22 -6.16 -2.18
CA ALA A 20 -6.81 -5.95 -2.39
C ALA A 20 -6.01 -6.89 -1.51
N SER A 21 -4.97 -7.45 -2.05
CA SER A 21 -4.05 -8.29 -1.31
C SER A 21 -2.69 -7.65 -1.42
N VAL A 22 -2.03 -7.44 -0.31
CA VAL A 22 -0.73 -6.78 -0.29
C VAL A 22 0.23 -7.67 0.46
N THR A 23 1.43 -7.87 -0.11
CA THR A 23 2.47 -8.60 0.60
C THR A 23 3.62 -7.63 0.83
N GLY A 24 4.57 -8.01 1.65
CA GLY A 24 5.66 -7.12 2.00
C GLY A 24 5.24 -6.01 2.93
N VAL A 25 4.16 -6.22 3.69
CA VAL A 25 3.65 -5.20 4.60
C VAL A 25 4.41 -5.27 5.90
N LYS A 26 4.95 -4.15 6.34
CA LYS A 26 5.71 -4.10 7.57
C LYS A 26 4.87 -3.60 8.72
N ASP A 27 3.89 -2.78 8.44
CA ASP A 27 3.10 -2.21 9.51
C ASP A 27 1.87 -1.54 8.92
N VAL A 28 0.87 -1.31 9.74
CA VAL A 28 -0.30 -0.55 9.36
C VAL A 28 -0.17 0.78 10.07
N ILE A 29 0.02 1.85 9.32
CA ILE A 29 0.24 3.14 9.91
C ILE A 29 -1.07 3.76 10.35
N SER A 30 -2.09 3.69 9.51
CA SER A 30 -3.39 4.17 9.89
C SER A 30 -4.44 3.49 9.04
N PHE A 31 -5.68 3.55 9.50
CA PHE A 31 -6.70 2.87 8.79
C PHE A 31 -8.05 3.42 9.19
N ASP A 32 -8.85 3.74 8.21
CA ASP A 32 -10.24 4.06 8.44
C ASP A 32 -11.01 3.72 7.17
N GLU A 33 -12.28 3.96 7.13
CA GLU A 33 -13.10 3.55 6.02
C GLU A 33 -12.76 4.25 4.72
N LYS A 34 -12.11 5.36 4.78
CA LYS A 34 -11.79 6.10 3.59
C LYS A 34 -10.33 6.04 3.20
N GLU A 35 -9.51 5.60 4.09
CA GLU A 35 -8.10 5.58 3.80
C GLU A 35 -7.37 4.55 4.65
N ILE A 36 -6.50 3.80 4.04
CA ILE A 36 -5.65 2.86 4.75
C ILE A 36 -4.22 3.18 4.33
N LEU A 37 -3.34 3.33 5.29
CA LEU A 37 -1.96 3.65 5.01
C LEU A 37 -1.09 2.54 5.58
N LEU A 38 -0.33 1.89 4.72
CA LEU A 38 0.51 0.77 5.10
C LEU A 38 1.98 1.10 4.87
N GLN A 39 2.82 0.56 5.70
CA GLN A 39 4.24 0.66 5.46
C GLN A 39 4.64 -0.65 4.80
N THR A 40 5.23 -0.58 3.63
CA THR A 40 5.63 -1.79 2.92
C THR A 40 7.14 -1.79 2.71
N ALA A 41 7.64 -2.86 2.17
CA ALA A 41 9.05 -2.97 1.87
C ALA A 41 9.48 -1.95 0.83
N ASP A 42 8.55 -1.45 0.02
CA ASP A 42 8.83 -0.47 -1.00
C ASP A 42 8.27 0.90 -0.71
N GLY A 43 8.04 1.23 0.52
CA GLY A 43 7.56 2.55 0.89
C GLY A 43 6.16 2.52 1.44
N LYS A 44 5.57 3.66 1.63
CA LYS A 44 4.25 3.74 2.18
C LYS A 44 3.23 3.62 1.06
N LEU A 45 2.21 2.85 1.29
CA LEU A 45 1.15 2.66 0.31
C LEU A 45 -0.13 3.25 0.88
N GLN A 46 -0.70 4.20 0.19
CA GLN A 46 -1.94 4.83 0.61
C GLN A 46 -3.07 4.33 -0.27
N ILE A 47 -4.08 3.75 0.33
CA ILE A 47 -5.23 3.22 -0.38
C ILE A 47 -6.41 4.06 0.04
N ARG A 48 -7.08 4.67 -0.92
CA ARG A 48 -8.21 5.53 -0.62
C ARG A 48 -9.47 5.03 -1.31
N GLY A 49 -10.58 5.21 -0.67
CA GLY A 49 -11.83 4.74 -1.24
C GLY A 49 -12.97 4.93 -0.26
N SER A 50 -13.88 3.99 -0.23
CA SER A 50 -15.01 4.07 0.68
C SER A 50 -15.33 2.68 1.17
N GLY A 51 -15.79 2.61 2.40
CA GLY A 51 -16.12 1.32 3.00
C GLY A 51 -14.93 0.43 3.14
N LEU A 52 -13.74 0.98 3.24
CA LEU A 52 -12.53 0.17 3.31
C LEU A 52 -12.42 -0.52 4.65
N HIS A 53 -11.97 -1.76 4.64
CA HIS A 53 -11.76 -2.47 5.89
C HIS A 53 -10.73 -3.56 5.68
N VAL A 54 -10.13 -3.98 6.76
CA VAL A 54 -9.11 -5.00 6.72
C VAL A 54 -9.77 -6.34 6.95
N LYS A 55 -9.62 -7.26 6.01
CA LYS A 55 -10.19 -8.56 6.15
C LYS A 55 -9.23 -9.51 6.84
N GLY A 56 -7.97 -9.29 6.72
CA GLY A 56 -6.99 -10.15 7.35
C GLY A 56 -5.65 -9.46 7.40
N LEU A 57 -4.90 -9.71 8.43
CA LEU A 57 -3.61 -9.08 8.57
C LEU A 57 -2.68 -10.03 9.28
N ASN A 58 -1.52 -10.27 8.68
CA ASN A 58 -0.52 -11.11 9.30
C ASN A 58 0.82 -10.43 9.09
N LEU A 59 1.25 -9.68 10.11
CA LEU A 59 2.49 -8.94 9.98
C LEU A 59 3.72 -9.83 10.07
N GLU A 60 3.60 -11.01 10.60
CA GLU A 60 4.73 -11.90 10.60
C GLU A 60 5.06 -12.34 9.19
N LYS A 61 4.06 -12.50 8.35
CA LYS A 61 4.29 -12.86 6.99
C LYS A 61 4.25 -11.67 6.08
N GLY A 62 3.89 -10.52 6.60
CA GLY A 62 3.81 -9.31 5.81
C GLY A 62 2.65 -9.31 4.85
N GLU A 63 1.51 -9.86 5.28
CA GLU A 63 0.35 -9.96 4.40
C GLU A 63 -0.83 -9.19 4.92
N ALA A 64 -1.53 -8.51 4.04
CA ALA A 64 -2.75 -7.81 4.40
C ALA A 64 -3.79 -8.04 3.34
N ALA A 65 -5.00 -8.31 3.75
CA ALA A 65 -6.12 -8.47 2.84
C ALA A 65 -7.14 -7.40 3.18
N LEU A 66 -7.53 -6.63 2.21
CA LEU A 66 -8.39 -5.48 2.41
C LEU A 66 -9.60 -5.60 1.50
N ALA A 67 -10.68 -4.97 1.86
CA ALA A 67 -11.87 -4.95 1.04
C ALA A 67 -12.52 -3.59 1.11
N GLY A 68 -13.42 -3.32 0.21
CA GLY A 68 -14.11 -2.04 0.13
C GLY A 68 -13.96 -1.52 -1.28
N HIS A 69 -14.46 -0.33 -1.54
CA HIS A 69 -14.35 0.23 -2.86
C HIS A 69 -13.07 1.06 -2.93
N VAL A 70 -12.17 0.70 -3.81
CA VAL A 70 -10.88 1.37 -3.91
C VAL A 70 -10.93 2.41 -5.00
N ASP A 71 -10.65 3.65 -4.66
CA ASP A 71 -10.62 4.74 -5.61
C ASP A 71 -9.21 5.00 -6.10
N SER A 72 -8.25 4.92 -5.23
CA SER A 72 -6.88 5.20 -5.65
C SER A 72 -5.87 4.46 -4.80
N LEU A 73 -4.71 4.23 -5.37
CA LEU A 73 -3.59 3.60 -4.71
C LEU A 73 -2.39 4.46 -5.03
N VAL A 74 -1.71 4.95 -4.02
CA VAL A 74 -0.60 5.86 -4.21
C VAL A 74 0.54 5.44 -3.31
N TYR A 75 1.73 5.39 -3.87
CA TYR A 75 2.91 5.13 -3.06
C TYR A 75 3.51 6.45 -2.66
N LEU A 76 3.78 6.61 -1.40
CA LEU A 76 4.37 7.82 -0.87
C LEU A 76 5.80 7.54 -0.52
N SER A 77 6.69 8.29 -1.12
CA SER A 77 8.08 8.06 -0.93
C SER A 77 8.50 8.84 0.25
N LYS A 78 8.98 8.22 1.28
CA LYS A 78 9.27 8.91 2.44
C LYS A 78 10.33 9.87 2.33
N ASP A 79 11.25 9.74 1.49
CA ASP A 79 12.22 10.74 1.41
C ASP A 79 12.14 11.44 0.15
N SER A 80 11.04 11.61 -0.44
CA SER A 80 10.93 12.28 -1.65
C SER A 80 10.84 13.71 -1.42
N PRO A 81 11.83 14.41 -1.65
CA PRO A 81 11.78 15.78 -1.41
C PRO A 81 11.02 16.48 -2.44
N ARG A 82 10.81 15.93 -3.52
CA ARG A 82 10.26 16.62 -4.46
C ARG A 82 8.94 16.55 -4.48
N LYS A 83 8.38 16.31 -3.55
CA LYS A 83 7.14 16.19 -3.60
C LYS A 83 6.47 17.27 -4.18
N GLU A 84 7.04 18.26 -4.28
CA GLU A 84 6.44 19.34 -4.80
C GLU A 84 6.39 19.24 -6.25
N GLU A 85 6.81 18.23 -6.81
CA GLU A 85 6.81 18.10 -8.16
C GLU A 85 5.73 17.23 -8.52
N PRO A 86 4.55 17.64 -8.70
CA PRO A 86 3.47 16.79 -8.99
C PRO A 86 3.66 16.10 -10.30
N LEU A 87 3.21 14.90 -10.40
CA LEU A 87 3.38 14.15 -11.58
C LEU A 87 2.73 14.76 -12.77
N PHE A 88 1.62 15.41 -12.59
CA PHE A 88 0.98 15.92 -13.75
C PHE A 88 1.66 17.13 -14.28
N THR A 89 2.52 17.77 -13.54
CA THR A 89 3.28 18.85 -14.08
C THR A 89 4.15 18.28 -15.17
N TRP A 90 4.73 17.14 -14.95
CA TRP A 90 5.59 16.54 -15.86
C TRP A 90 4.81 16.00 -17.03
N LEU A 91 3.59 15.55 -16.83
CA LEU A 91 2.82 15.05 -17.90
C LEU A 91 2.37 16.11 -18.83
N PHE A 92 2.23 17.29 -18.40
CA PHE A 92 1.77 18.34 -19.23
C PHE A 92 2.86 19.19 -19.82
N ARG A 93 4.07 18.76 -19.72
CA ARG A 93 5.13 19.53 -20.26
C ARG A 93 5.39 19.22 -21.57
#